data_d753b0c9fe6a7df2fdaeffca0c3c81d0
#
_entry.id   d753b0c9fe6a7df2fdaeffca0c3c81d0
#
_cell.length_a   1.000
_cell.length_b   1.000
_cell.length_c   1.000
_cell.angle_alpha   90.00
_cell.angle_beta   90.00
_cell.angle_gamma   90.00
#
_symmetry.space_group_name_H-M   'P 1'
#
loop_
_entity.id
_entity.type
_entity.pdbx_description
1 polymer ?
#
loop_
_entity_poly.entity_id
_entity_poly.type
_entity_poly.pdbx_seq_one_letter_code
_entity_poly.pdbx_strand_id
1 'polypeptide(L)'
;MGKKELLKQLIVGFQASLPVEVYPRELSLPVDSGKIITVPGVRRCGKSSLFLLAINQLIRERVVTKEQILFLNFDDERLQLNADNLDEILQAYRELYPTIPLKEVYMFFDEVQMADDWQPFVRRVYEQECRHVFLTGSNSRMLSSELATSLRGRTLQYEEFPLSFIEFCNFTGIDTNYYVPENRAKLINAFKVYLHGGGFPEVVLAAPLYKDRILQEYFFVMLYKDLVERYEIRNPEPIRYFIKRVMSNLTKPTSINRIYNELKSQEVSIGKNTLYDVIVQTESIYLFFSLTKYEPSLVKENTGDKKYYCIDNGLRSVLLNPQSEDNGKLLENAVFLHLRRTLRIQEELHYYKGKKECDFVVTEFDKVTRLIQVSYQMGDEETRRREIEGLLEAARATNCQELVIVTMETEAEWKEQDMLIRVLPAWKWMLYAR
;
A
#
# COMPACT_ATOMS: atom_id res chain seq x y z
N MET A 1 -25.22 -12.24 27.45
CA MET A 1 -25.26 -13.14 26.26
C MET A 1 -23.92 -13.87 26.22
N GLY A 2 -23.93 -15.19 26.05
CA GLY A 2 -22.66 -15.92 25.92
C GLY A 2 -21.94 -15.57 24.61
N LYS A 3 -20.59 -15.65 24.59
CA LYS A 3 -19.77 -15.32 23.41
C LYS A 3 -20.22 -16.11 22.16
N LYS A 4 -20.52 -17.38 22.30
CA LYS A 4 -20.99 -18.23 21.19
C LYS A 4 -22.30 -17.73 20.57
N GLU A 5 -23.25 -17.25 21.37
CA GLU A 5 -24.49 -16.66 20.85
C GLU A 5 -24.25 -15.35 20.11
N LEU A 6 -23.29 -14.54 20.55
CA LEU A 6 -22.86 -13.35 19.84
C LEU A 6 -22.24 -13.72 18.48
N LEU A 7 -21.34 -14.72 18.46
CA LEU A 7 -20.74 -15.22 17.21
C LEU A 7 -21.80 -15.68 16.20
N LYS A 8 -22.81 -16.45 16.66
CA LYS A 8 -23.93 -16.87 15.80
C LYS A 8 -24.71 -15.67 15.23
N GLN A 9 -24.99 -14.66 16.05
CA GLN A 9 -25.69 -13.45 15.59
C GLN A 9 -24.87 -12.68 14.56
N LEU A 10 -23.56 -12.56 14.75
CA LEU A 10 -22.67 -11.88 13.79
C LEU A 10 -22.59 -12.63 12.47
N ILE A 11 -22.45 -13.95 12.50
CA ILE A 11 -22.39 -14.80 11.29
C ILE A 11 -23.71 -14.66 10.51
N VAL A 12 -24.86 -14.90 11.13
CA VAL A 12 -26.16 -14.85 10.46
C VAL A 12 -26.49 -13.43 10.01
N GLY A 13 -26.21 -12.42 10.84
CA GLY A 13 -26.41 -11.02 10.48
C GLY A 13 -25.63 -10.60 9.24
N PHE A 14 -24.37 -11.01 9.14
CA PHE A 14 -23.56 -10.77 7.94
C PHE A 14 -24.14 -11.49 6.71
N GLN A 15 -24.46 -12.77 6.81
CA GLN A 15 -25.02 -13.55 5.72
C GLN A 15 -26.37 -12.97 5.21
N ALA A 16 -27.18 -12.43 6.11
CA ALA A 16 -28.44 -11.77 5.74
C ALA A 16 -28.23 -10.48 4.94
N SER A 17 -27.11 -9.78 5.15
CA SER A 17 -26.76 -8.55 4.42
C SER A 17 -26.24 -8.78 3.00
N LEU A 18 -25.91 -10.02 2.64
CA LEU A 18 -25.31 -10.34 1.33
C LEU A 18 -26.37 -10.34 0.21
N PRO A 19 -26.00 -9.91 -1.03
CA PRO A 19 -24.74 -9.28 -1.41
C PRO A 19 -24.66 -7.82 -0.94
N VAL A 20 -23.45 -7.34 -0.64
CA VAL A 20 -23.18 -5.94 -0.25
C VAL A 20 -22.69 -5.17 -1.47
N GLU A 21 -23.25 -4.01 -1.75
CA GLU A 21 -22.77 -3.13 -2.81
C GLU A 21 -21.38 -2.54 -2.43
N VAL A 22 -20.41 -2.73 -3.30
CA VAL A 22 -19.05 -2.21 -3.16
C VAL A 22 -18.51 -1.75 -4.50
N TYR A 23 -17.67 -0.74 -4.46
CA TYR A 23 -16.97 -0.28 -5.66
C TYR A 23 -15.94 -1.31 -6.14
N PRO A 24 -15.78 -1.51 -7.45
CA PRO A 24 -14.80 -2.44 -7.99
C PRO A 24 -13.37 -1.97 -7.69
N ARG A 25 -12.47 -2.95 -7.50
CA ARG A 25 -11.03 -2.74 -7.32
C ARG A 25 -10.28 -3.43 -8.48
N GLU A 26 -9.04 -2.98 -8.75
CA GLU A 26 -8.19 -3.63 -9.75
C GLU A 26 -7.65 -4.97 -9.26
N LEU A 27 -7.40 -5.08 -7.96
CA LEU A 27 -6.96 -6.32 -7.35
C LEU A 27 -8.13 -7.31 -7.22
N SER A 28 -7.94 -8.52 -7.74
CA SER A 28 -8.86 -9.65 -7.59
C SER A 28 -8.19 -10.76 -6.78
N LEU A 29 -8.90 -11.33 -5.82
CA LEU A 29 -8.36 -12.41 -4.99
C LEU A 29 -8.64 -13.78 -5.63
N PRO A 30 -7.64 -14.68 -5.70
CA PRO A 30 -7.86 -16.04 -6.19
C PRO A 30 -8.60 -16.86 -5.13
N VAL A 31 -9.88 -17.09 -5.35
CA VAL A 31 -10.77 -17.78 -4.40
C VAL A 31 -10.60 -19.30 -4.39
N ASP A 32 -9.93 -19.86 -5.40
CA ASP A 32 -9.74 -21.30 -5.62
C ASP A 32 -8.27 -21.78 -5.50
N SER A 33 -7.38 -20.92 -5.02
CA SER A 33 -5.93 -21.20 -4.98
C SER A 33 -5.52 -22.37 -4.08
N GLY A 34 -6.40 -22.79 -3.17
CA GLY A 34 -6.08 -23.79 -2.13
C GLY A 34 -5.00 -23.34 -1.14
N LYS A 35 -4.67 -22.05 -1.10
CA LYS A 35 -3.74 -21.40 -0.18
C LYS A 35 -4.47 -20.45 0.73
N ILE A 36 -3.87 -20.11 1.87
CA ILE A 36 -4.34 -19.01 2.71
C ILE A 36 -4.05 -17.72 1.97
N ILE A 37 -5.10 -16.93 1.69
CA ILE A 37 -4.95 -15.62 1.06
C ILE A 37 -4.81 -14.58 2.15
N THR A 38 -3.74 -13.78 2.09
CA THR A 38 -3.52 -12.68 3.02
C THR A 38 -3.54 -11.35 2.29
N VAL A 39 -4.28 -10.39 2.86
CA VAL A 39 -4.43 -9.04 2.30
C VAL A 39 -3.92 -8.01 3.32
N PRO A 40 -2.59 -7.78 3.38
CA PRO A 40 -2.04 -6.68 4.15
C PRO A 40 -2.26 -5.35 3.44
N GLY A 41 -2.30 -4.27 4.22
CA GLY A 41 -2.42 -2.91 3.68
C GLY A 41 -2.73 -1.90 4.77
N VAL A 42 -2.52 -0.62 4.48
CA VAL A 42 -2.79 0.45 5.44
C VAL A 42 -4.26 0.43 5.92
N ARG A 43 -4.52 0.90 7.13
CA ARG A 43 -5.90 1.11 7.58
C ARG A 43 -6.69 1.94 6.58
N ARG A 44 -7.98 1.57 6.35
CA ARG A 44 -8.92 2.31 5.50
C ARG A 44 -8.58 2.36 3.99
N CYS A 45 -7.65 1.52 3.51
CA CYS A 45 -7.39 1.39 2.06
C CYS A 45 -8.43 0.56 1.31
N GLY A 46 -9.31 -0.19 2.00
CA GLY A 46 -10.37 -0.98 1.38
C GLY A 46 -10.21 -2.50 1.46
N LYS A 47 -9.38 -3.04 2.38
CA LYS A 47 -9.17 -4.49 2.57
C LYS A 47 -10.49 -5.27 2.77
N SER A 48 -11.34 -4.80 3.67
CA SER A 48 -12.65 -5.41 3.92
C SER A 48 -13.54 -5.38 2.68
N SER A 49 -13.50 -4.28 1.90
CA SER A 49 -14.23 -4.17 0.64
C SER A 49 -13.76 -5.19 -0.40
N LEU A 50 -12.45 -5.49 -0.42
CA LEU A 50 -11.90 -6.53 -1.29
C LEU A 50 -12.43 -7.93 -0.93
N PHE A 51 -12.61 -8.22 0.36
CA PHE A 51 -13.30 -9.44 0.81
C PHE A 51 -14.75 -9.47 0.34
N LEU A 52 -15.47 -8.37 0.47
CA LEU A 52 -16.85 -8.27 -0.01
C LEU A 52 -16.97 -8.48 -1.53
N LEU A 53 -16.00 -7.99 -2.32
CA LEU A 53 -15.93 -8.25 -3.75
C LEU A 53 -15.75 -9.74 -4.04
N ALA A 54 -14.85 -10.42 -3.34
CA ALA A 54 -14.62 -11.86 -3.48
C ALA A 54 -15.86 -12.67 -3.06
N ILE A 55 -16.50 -12.32 -1.95
CA ILE A 55 -17.75 -12.96 -1.48
C ILE A 55 -18.87 -12.77 -2.50
N ASN A 56 -19.08 -11.55 -2.99
CA ASN A 56 -20.11 -11.27 -4.00
C ASN A 56 -19.85 -12.05 -5.30
N GLN A 57 -18.60 -12.22 -5.70
CA GLN A 57 -18.22 -13.03 -6.86
C GLN A 57 -18.60 -14.50 -6.63
N LEU A 58 -18.22 -15.10 -5.50
CA LEU A 58 -18.55 -16.49 -5.16
C LEU A 58 -20.06 -16.77 -5.20
N ILE A 59 -20.86 -15.84 -4.65
CA ILE A 59 -22.33 -15.98 -4.64
C ILE A 59 -22.92 -15.80 -6.04
N ARG A 60 -22.47 -14.78 -6.79
CA ARG A 60 -22.95 -14.49 -8.14
C ARG A 60 -22.67 -15.63 -9.11
N GLU A 61 -21.50 -16.24 -9.02
CA GLU A 61 -21.06 -17.37 -9.84
C GLU A 61 -21.67 -18.70 -9.34
N ARG A 62 -22.44 -18.67 -8.27
CA ARG A 62 -23.08 -19.84 -7.63
C ARG A 62 -22.07 -20.90 -7.19
N VAL A 63 -20.87 -20.50 -6.83
CA VAL A 63 -19.85 -21.41 -6.28
C VAL A 63 -20.26 -21.86 -4.89
N VAL A 64 -20.88 -20.96 -4.10
CA VAL A 64 -21.32 -21.20 -2.72
C VAL A 64 -22.71 -20.58 -2.45
N THR A 65 -23.39 -21.06 -1.42
CA THR A 65 -24.55 -20.38 -0.80
C THR A 65 -24.08 -19.38 0.25
N LYS A 66 -24.97 -18.50 0.72
CA LYS A 66 -24.64 -17.51 1.76
C LYS A 66 -24.23 -18.18 3.08
N GLU A 67 -24.83 -19.31 3.39
CA GLU A 67 -24.55 -20.10 4.60
C GLU A 67 -23.12 -20.65 4.60
N GLN A 68 -22.52 -20.87 3.44
CA GLN A 68 -21.13 -21.32 3.29
C GLN A 68 -20.10 -20.19 3.42
N ILE A 69 -20.53 -18.95 3.68
CA ILE A 69 -19.65 -17.81 3.97
C ILE A 69 -19.57 -17.61 5.49
N LEU A 70 -18.38 -17.72 6.02
CA LEU A 70 -18.06 -17.35 7.41
C LEU A 70 -17.18 -16.08 7.37
N PHE A 71 -17.78 -14.93 7.67
CA PHE A 71 -17.07 -13.66 7.79
C PHE A 71 -17.11 -13.16 9.24
N LEU A 72 -15.95 -12.78 9.77
CA LEU A 72 -15.85 -12.14 11.08
C LEU A 72 -14.79 -11.02 11.04
N ASN A 73 -15.15 -9.88 11.61
CA ASN A 73 -14.20 -8.80 11.88
C ASN A 73 -13.68 -8.94 13.31
N PHE A 74 -12.37 -9.14 13.46
CA PHE A 74 -11.72 -9.34 14.76
C PHE A 74 -11.49 -8.02 15.53
N ASP A 75 -11.68 -6.85 14.88
CA ASP A 75 -11.67 -5.53 15.54
C ASP A 75 -13.00 -5.19 16.22
N ASP A 76 -13.99 -6.14 16.23
CA ASP A 76 -15.23 -5.98 16.99
C ASP A 76 -14.93 -6.19 18.48
N GLU A 77 -15.01 -5.11 19.27
CA GLU A 77 -14.67 -5.08 20.70
C GLU A 77 -15.49 -6.03 21.57
N ARG A 78 -16.66 -6.47 21.07
CA ARG A 78 -17.54 -7.42 21.77
C ARG A 78 -16.97 -8.83 21.76
N LEU A 79 -16.14 -9.15 20.76
CA LEU A 79 -15.60 -10.49 20.56
C LEU A 79 -14.46 -10.81 21.53
N GLN A 80 -13.55 -9.87 21.79
CA GLN A 80 -12.37 -10.06 22.66
C GLN A 80 -11.72 -11.42 22.44
N LEU A 81 -11.32 -11.68 21.18
CA LEU A 81 -10.77 -12.97 20.76
C LEU A 81 -9.35 -13.17 21.26
N ASN A 82 -9.09 -14.37 21.77
CA ASN A 82 -7.77 -14.82 22.22
C ASN A 82 -7.65 -16.35 22.05
N ALA A 83 -6.51 -16.92 22.37
CA ALA A 83 -6.22 -18.35 22.22
C ALA A 83 -7.31 -19.27 22.81
N ASP A 84 -7.88 -18.90 23.96
CA ASP A 84 -8.82 -19.75 24.71
C ASP A 84 -10.21 -19.84 24.04
N ASN A 85 -10.56 -18.83 23.21
CA ASN A 85 -11.92 -18.71 22.68
C ASN A 85 -12.04 -18.67 21.14
N LEU A 86 -10.92 -18.67 20.42
CA LEU A 86 -10.94 -18.70 18.94
C LEU A 86 -11.69 -19.92 18.38
N ASP A 87 -11.64 -21.06 19.06
CA ASP A 87 -12.33 -22.28 18.61
C ASP A 87 -13.86 -22.18 18.72
N GLU A 88 -14.38 -21.28 19.55
CA GLU A 88 -15.82 -21.01 19.63
C GLU A 88 -16.40 -20.53 18.30
N ILE A 89 -15.57 -19.93 17.41
CA ILE A 89 -15.96 -19.52 16.06
C ILE A 89 -16.44 -20.73 15.25
N LEU A 90 -15.64 -21.80 15.23
CA LEU A 90 -15.97 -23.02 14.50
C LEU A 90 -17.13 -23.77 15.15
N GLN A 91 -17.20 -23.78 16.48
CA GLN A 91 -18.31 -24.39 17.21
C GLN A 91 -19.63 -23.65 16.91
N ALA A 92 -19.66 -22.34 16.98
CA ALA A 92 -20.83 -21.53 16.65
C ALA A 92 -21.33 -21.81 15.23
N TYR A 93 -20.40 -21.88 14.26
CA TYR A 93 -20.75 -22.18 12.86
C TYR A 93 -21.33 -23.60 12.71
N ARG A 94 -20.72 -24.63 13.31
CA ARG A 94 -21.21 -26.04 13.29
C ARG A 94 -22.60 -26.17 13.91
N GLU A 95 -22.87 -25.41 14.98
CA GLU A 95 -24.20 -25.41 15.62
C GLU A 95 -25.26 -24.73 14.74
N LEU A 96 -24.90 -23.69 13.95
CA LEU A 96 -25.82 -23.07 12.99
C LEU A 96 -26.10 -23.97 11.78
N TYR A 97 -25.05 -24.62 11.26
CA TYR A 97 -25.11 -25.35 9.99
C TYR A 97 -24.52 -26.75 10.13
N PRO A 98 -25.18 -27.63 10.87
CA PRO A 98 -24.66 -28.98 11.17
C PRO A 98 -24.52 -29.88 9.94
N THR A 99 -25.18 -29.55 8.84
CA THR A 99 -25.15 -30.30 7.58
C THR A 99 -24.10 -29.80 6.60
N ILE A 100 -23.46 -28.65 6.85
CA ILE A 100 -22.43 -28.08 5.96
C ILE A 100 -21.05 -28.44 6.50
N PRO A 101 -20.27 -29.24 5.78
CA PRO A 101 -18.89 -29.56 6.19
C PRO A 101 -18.01 -28.32 6.11
N LEU A 102 -17.14 -28.08 7.11
CA LEU A 102 -16.23 -26.92 7.11
C LEU A 102 -15.31 -26.84 5.90
N LYS A 103 -14.98 -27.95 5.28
CA LYS A 103 -14.16 -27.97 4.03
C LYS A 103 -14.81 -27.28 2.84
N GLU A 104 -16.12 -27.05 2.89
CA GLU A 104 -16.91 -26.37 1.85
C GLU A 104 -17.21 -24.91 2.20
N VAL A 105 -16.70 -24.45 3.33
CA VAL A 105 -16.91 -23.08 3.85
C VAL A 105 -15.77 -22.16 3.38
N TYR A 106 -16.11 -20.93 3.05
CA TYR A 106 -15.15 -19.87 2.77
C TYR A 106 -15.04 -18.96 3.98
N MET A 107 -13.88 -18.94 4.62
CA MET A 107 -13.64 -18.22 5.88
C MET A 107 -12.88 -16.92 5.63
N PHE A 108 -13.49 -15.81 5.97
CA PHE A 108 -12.95 -14.46 5.85
C PHE A 108 -12.76 -13.85 7.23
N PHE A 109 -11.52 -13.72 7.69
CA PHE A 109 -11.17 -13.12 8.98
C PHE A 109 -10.53 -11.76 8.76
N ASP A 110 -11.28 -10.71 9.07
CA ASP A 110 -10.87 -9.32 8.88
C ASP A 110 -10.15 -8.80 10.13
N GLU A 111 -9.04 -8.05 9.95
CA GLU A 111 -8.16 -7.52 11.01
C GLU A 111 -7.70 -8.60 12.02
N VAL A 112 -7.28 -9.76 11.50
CA VAL A 112 -6.97 -10.99 12.30
C VAL A 112 -5.94 -10.76 13.42
N GLN A 113 -5.05 -9.76 13.28
CA GLN A 113 -4.04 -9.40 14.28
C GLN A 113 -4.63 -8.80 15.56
N MET A 114 -5.94 -8.56 15.61
CA MET A 114 -6.62 -8.12 16.83
C MET A 114 -6.87 -9.25 17.83
N ALA A 115 -6.68 -10.51 17.42
CA ALA A 115 -6.75 -11.66 18.30
C ALA A 115 -5.34 -12.15 18.68
N ASP A 116 -5.10 -12.39 19.94
CA ASP A 116 -3.86 -13.03 20.41
C ASP A 116 -3.81 -14.49 19.93
N ASP A 117 -2.62 -14.97 19.56
CA ASP A 117 -2.37 -16.36 19.13
C ASP A 117 -3.23 -16.83 17.93
N TRP A 118 -3.64 -15.93 17.07
CA TRP A 118 -4.43 -16.26 15.88
C TRP A 118 -3.69 -17.20 14.90
N GLN A 119 -2.36 -17.13 14.83
CA GLN A 119 -1.56 -17.89 13.86
C GLN A 119 -1.68 -19.42 14.06
N PRO A 120 -1.53 -19.99 15.29
CA PRO A 120 -1.77 -21.41 15.54
C PRO A 120 -3.20 -21.85 15.19
N PHE A 121 -4.20 -21.00 15.50
CA PHE A 121 -5.60 -21.26 15.15
C PHE A 121 -5.79 -21.36 13.64
N VAL A 122 -5.36 -20.35 12.87
CA VAL A 122 -5.50 -20.34 11.40
C VAL A 122 -4.75 -21.50 10.77
N ARG A 123 -3.54 -21.85 11.28
CA ARG A 123 -2.79 -23.00 10.78
C ARG A 123 -3.58 -24.30 10.97
N ARG A 124 -4.15 -24.53 12.16
CA ARG A 124 -4.96 -25.72 12.44
C ARG A 124 -6.21 -25.75 11.57
N VAL A 125 -6.92 -24.64 11.44
CA VAL A 125 -8.08 -24.53 10.55
C VAL A 125 -7.70 -24.93 9.12
N TYR A 126 -6.63 -24.38 8.59
CA TYR A 126 -6.18 -24.68 7.25
C TYR A 126 -5.74 -26.13 7.05
N GLU A 127 -5.06 -26.73 8.02
CA GLU A 127 -4.57 -28.11 7.94
C GLU A 127 -5.67 -29.14 8.08
N GLN A 128 -6.65 -28.90 8.94
CA GLN A 128 -7.60 -29.94 9.40
C GLN A 128 -9.05 -29.69 8.95
N GLU A 129 -9.44 -28.44 8.73
CA GLU A 129 -10.86 -28.09 8.59
C GLU A 129 -11.21 -27.51 7.20
N CYS A 130 -10.51 -26.47 6.75
CA CYS A 130 -10.90 -25.68 5.60
C CYS A 130 -9.69 -25.13 4.83
N ARG A 131 -9.71 -25.25 3.48
CA ARG A 131 -8.67 -24.72 2.60
C ARG A 131 -8.96 -23.30 2.09
N HIS A 132 -10.16 -22.80 2.27
CA HIS A 132 -10.59 -21.48 1.78
C HIS A 132 -10.53 -20.46 2.91
N VAL A 133 -9.31 -20.02 3.27
CA VAL A 133 -9.07 -19.08 4.37
C VAL A 133 -8.48 -17.80 3.83
N PHE A 134 -9.13 -16.68 4.17
CA PHE A 134 -8.79 -15.32 3.75
C PHE A 134 -8.58 -14.45 4.97
N LEU A 135 -7.46 -13.73 5.02
CA LEU A 135 -7.05 -12.93 6.19
C LEU A 135 -6.74 -11.51 5.76
N THR A 136 -7.20 -10.49 6.50
CA THR A 136 -6.67 -9.13 6.37
C THR A 136 -5.91 -8.71 7.63
N GLY A 137 -5.09 -7.69 7.46
CA GLY A 137 -4.45 -7.00 8.58
C GLY A 137 -3.81 -5.69 8.17
N SER A 138 -3.72 -4.78 9.13
CA SER A 138 -3.18 -3.43 8.92
C SER A 138 -1.66 -3.32 9.19
N ASN A 139 -0.97 -4.45 9.35
CA ASN A 139 0.47 -4.49 9.61
C ASN A 139 1.18 -5.45 8.65
N SER A 140 2.16 -4.92 7.88
CA SER A 140 2.91 -5.70 6.91
C SER A 140 3.78 -6.79 7.54
N ARG A 141 4.38 -6.53 8.70
CA ARG A 141 5.25 -7.49 9.39
C ARG A 141 4.48 -8.66 10.00
N MET A 142 3.32 -8.40 10.59
CA MET A 142 2.49 -9.48 11.15
C MET A 142 2.02 -10.45 10.08
N LEU A 143 1.88 -9.98 8.83
CA LEU A 143 1.45 -10.83 7.72
C LEU A 143 2.61 -11.39 6.87
N SER A 144 3.82 -10.82 6.91
CA SER A 144 4.95 -11.29 6.10
C SER A 144 5.94 -12.19 6.84
N SER A 145 6.51 -11.74 7.95
CA SER A 145 7.57 -12.49 8.65
C SER A 145 7.02 -13.55 9.62
N GLU A 146 5.94 -13.22 10.34
CA GLU A 146 5.30 -14.15 11.25
C GLU A 146 4.53 -15.25 10.52
N LEU A 147 3.90 -14.91 9.37
CA LEU A 147 3.23 -15.89 8.53
C LEU A 147 4.22 -16.80 7.79
N ALA A 148 5.34 -16.26 7.28
CA ALA A 148 6.34 -17.09 6.62
C ALA A 148 6.90 -18.15 7.56
N THR A 149 7.07 -17.83 8.84
CA THR A 149 7.56 -18.77 9.86
C THR A 149 6.48 -19.67 10.41
N SER A 150 5.30 -19.15 10.76
CA SER A 150 4.24 -19.94 11.40
C SER A 150 3.38 -20.73 10.41
N LEU A 151 3.07 -20.17 9.24
CA LEU A 151 2.27 -20.83 8.20
C LEU A 151 3.10 -21.51 7.10
N ARG A 152 4.44 -21.46 7.20
CA ARG A 152 5.38 -22.29 6.44
C ARG A 152 5.11 -22.37 4.92
N GLY A 153 4.98 -21.24 4.25
CA GLY A 153 4.78 -21.19 2.79
C GLY A 153 3.37 -21.61 2.30
N ARG A 154 2.37 -21.61 3.20
CA ARG A 154 0.97 -21.92 2.85
C ARG A 154 0.15 -20.70 2.43
N THR A 155 0.77 -19.51 2.40
CA THR A 155 0.12 -18.23 2.12
C THR A 155 0.45 -17.70 0.73
N LEU A 156 -0.51 -16.97 0.14
CA LEU A 156 -0.29 -16.05 -0.97
C LEU A 156 -0.70 -14.66 -0.48
N GLN A 157 0.21 -13.68 -0.66
CA GLN A 157 0.00 -12.31 -0.19
C GLN A 157 -0.38 -11.39 -1.34
N TYR A 158 -1.40 -10.58 -1.12
CA TYR A 158 -1.90 -9.56 -2.03
C TYR A 158 -1.96 -8.23 -1.30
N GLU A 159 -0.97 -7.37 -1.51
CA GLU A 159 -0.84 -6.09 -0.83
C GLU A 159 -1.87 -5.09 -1.35
N GLU A 160 -2.68 -4.50 -0.45
CA GLU A 160 -3.74 -3.56 -0.80
C GLU A 160 -3.34 -2.13 -0.45
N PHE A 161 -3.55 -1.23 -1.40
CA PHE A 161 -3.19 0.19 -1.30
C PHE A 161 -4.43 1.08 -1.32
N PRO A 162 -4.34 2.38 -0.93
CA PRO A 162 -5.33 3.38 -1.34
C PRO A 162 -5.56 3.33 -2.85
N LEU A 163 -6.61 3.91 -3.39
CA LEU A 163 -6.98 3.80 -4.80
C LEU A 163 -5.82 4.13 -5.75
N SER A 164 -5.67 3.34 -6.82
CA SER A 164 -4.87 3.72 -7.99
C SER A 164 -5.55 4.88 -8.74
N PHE A 165 -4.88 5.49 -9.72
CA PHE A 165 -5.51 6.54 -10.52
C PHE A 165 -6.69 6.00 -11.34
N ILE A 166 -6.60 4.77 -11.84
CA ILE A 166 -7.72 4.11 -12.54
C ILE A 166 -8.91 3.92 -11.59
N GLU A 167 -8.65 3.38 -10.40
CA GLU A 167 -9.69 3.20 -9.37
C GLU A 167 -10.29 4.54 -8.94
N PHE A 168 -9.45 5.58 -8.78
CA PHE A 168 -9.92 6.94 -8.50
C PHE A 168 -10.89 7.44 -9.58
N CYS A 169 -10.57 7.24 -10.86
CA CYS A 169 -11.46 7.60 -11.96
C CYS A 169 -12.79 6.83 -11.89
N ASN A 170 -12.73 5.52 -11.60
CA ASN A 170 -13.93 4.69 -11.44
C ASN A 170 -14.80 5.15 -10.26
N PHE A 171 -14.20 5.46 -9.12
CA PHE A 171 -14.91 5.94 -7.93
C PHE A 171 -15.56 7.32 -8.14
N THR A 172 -14.99 8.14 -9.00
CA THR A 172 -15.49 9.50 -9.32
C THR A 172 -16.31 9.56 -10.60
N GLY A 173 -16.55 8.42 -11.26
CA GLY A 173 -17.36 8.34 -12.48
C GLY A 173 -16.70 8.98 -13.69
N ILE A 174 -15.36 9.04 -13.75
CA ILE A 174 -14.61 9.62 -14.87
C ILE A 174 -14.23 8.51 -15.85
N ASP A 175 -14.68 8.67 -17.11
CA ASP A 175 -14.33 7.75 -18.19
C ASP A 175 -12.85 7.87 -18.55
N THR A 176 -12.15 6.73 -18.57
CA THR A 176 -10.71 6.65 -18.85
C THR A 176 -10.37 6.62 -20.34
N ASN A 177 -11.37 6.66 -21.25
CA ASN A 177 -11.15 6.75 -22.68
C ASN A 177 -10.67 8.16 -23.10
N TYR A 178 -9.35 8.38 -23.03
CA TYR A 178 -8.72 9.66 -23.34
C TYR A 178 -8.65 10.02 -24.83
N TYR A 179 -9.05 9.13 -25.74
CA TYR A 179 -9.18 9.45 -27.15
C TYR A 179 -10.33 10.43 -27.41
N VAL A 180 -11.29 10.51 -26.49
CA VAL A 180 -12.32 11.53 -26.49
C VAL A 180 -11.77 12.82 -25.86
N PRO A 181 -11.70 13.96 -26.59
CA PRO A 181 -11.06 15.18 -26.09
C PRO A 181 -11.63 15.70 -24.77
N GLU A 182 -12.94 15.58 -24.56
CA GLU A 182 -13.61 15.98 -23.33
C GLU A 182 -13.17 15.13 -22.14
N ASN A 183 -13.02 13.81 -22.31
CA ASN A 183 -12.54 12.90 -21.27
C ASN A 183 -11.07 13.19 -20.93
N ARG A 184 -10.25 13.50 -21.95
CA ARG A 184 -8.84 13.88 -21.73
C ARG A 184 -8.71 15.09 -20.79
N ALA A 185 -9.51 16.13 -20.98
CA ALA A 185 -9.51 17.30 -20.11
C ALA A 185 -9.95 16.95 -18.67
N LYS A 186 -10.99 16.11 -18.54
CA LYS A 186 -11.46 15.60 -17.24
C LYS A 186 -10.38 14.78 -16.53
N LEU A 187 -9.66 13.90 -17.24
CA LEU A 187 -8.58 13.07 -16.71
C LEU A 187 -7.39 13.90 -16.21
N ILE A 188 -6.98 14.93 -16.95
CA ILE A 188 -5.90 15.83 -16.52
C ILE A 188 -6.29 16.54 -15.22
N ASN A 189 -7.51 17.06 -15.11
CA ASN A 189 -8.00 17.71 -13.91
C ASN A 189 -8.16 16.71 -12.74
N ALA A 190 -8.69 15.52 -13.01
CA ALA A 190 -8.79 14.45 -12.02
C ALA A 190 -7.42 14.04 -11.48
N PHE A 191 -6.41 13.97 -12.35
CA PHE A 191 -5.06 13.65 -11.92
C PHE A 191 -4.46 14.72 -10.98
N LYS A 192 -4.73 16.02 -11.26
CA LYS A 192 -4.34 17.12 -10.34
C LYS A 192 -4.99 16.95 -8.96
N VAL A 193 -6.27 16.59 -8.92
CA VAL A 193 -6.99 16.33 -7.67
C VAL A 193 -6.40 15.09 -6.94
N TYR A 194 -6.18 13.99 -7.66
CA TYR A 194 -5.57 12.77 -7.15
C TYR A 194 -4.16 13.00 -6.60
N LEU A 195 -3.35 13.78 -7.33
CA LEU A 195 -1.96 14.08 -6.96
C LEU A 195 -1.86 14.78 -5.60
N HIS A 196 -2.81 15.66 -5.27
CA HIS A 196 -2.81 16.41 -4.01
C HIS A 196 -3.65 15.76 -2.92
N GLY A 197 -4.81 15.19 -3.29
CA GLY A 197 -5.78 14.64 -2.35
C GLY A 197 -5.55 13.18 -1.97
N GLY A 198 -4.71 12.47 -2.73
CA GLY A 198 -4.45 11.05 -2.51
C GLY A 198 -5.57 10.14 -2.98
N GLY A 199 -5.49 8.87 -2.56
CA GLY A 199 -6.36 7.78 -3.01
C GLY A 199 -7.12 7.05 -1.89
N PHE A 200 -7.19 7.55 -0.65
CA PHE A 200 -8.01 6.89 0.37
C PHE A 200 -9.49 6.89 -0.04
N PRO A 201 -10.15 5.71 -0.14
CA PRO A 201 -11.51 5.60 -0.69
C PRO A 201 -12.53 6.55 -0.04
N GLU A 202 -12.58 6.59 1.29
CA GLU A 202 -13.48 7.47 2.04
C GLU A 202 -13.21 8.95 1.76
N VAL A 203 -11.93 9.34 1.64
CA VAL A 203 -11.53 10.73 1.33
C VAL A 203 -11.92 11.12 -0.09
N VAL A 204 -11.76 10.19 -1.05
CA VAL A 204 -12.15 10.44 -2.46
C VAL A 204 -13.65 10.71 -2.55
N LEU A 205 -14.48 9.93 -1.84
CA LEU A 205 -15.94 10.04 -1.84
C LEU A 205 -16.48 11.14 -0.92
N ALA A 206 -15.69 11.63 0.04
CA ALA A 206 -16.13 12.66 0.98
C ALA A 206 -16.35 14.01 0.31
N ALA A 207 -17.26 14.81 0.89
CA ALA A 207 -17.41 16.21 0.51
C ALA A 207 -16.10 16.99 0.79
N PRO A 208 -15.74 17.97 -0.07
CA PRO A 208 -14.45 18.70 0.05
C PRO A 208 -14.14 19.25 1.44
N LEU A 209 -15.17 19.74 2.14
CA LEU A 209 -15.05 20.31 3.50
C LEU A 209 -14.47 19.32 4.53
N TYR A 210 -14.64 18.01 4.35
CA TYR A 210 -14.25 16.99 5.32
C TYR A 210 -12.96 16.27 4.99
N LYS A 211 -12.45 16.38 3.76
CA LYS A 211 -11.30 15.59 3.26
C LYS A 211 -10.05 15.75 4.13
N ASP A 212 -9.64 16.98 4.40
CA ASP A 212 -8.44 17.26 5.18
C ASP A 212 -8.58 16.77 6.62
N ARG A 213 -9.77 16.91 7.20
CA ARG A 213 -10.04 16.45 8.56
C ARG A 213 -9.99 14.92 8.65
N ILE A 214 -10.57 14.21 7.69
CA ILE A 214 -10.50 12.74 7.62
C ILE A 214 -9.04 12.29 7.51
N LEU A 215 -8.23 12.92 6.66
CA LEU A 215 -6.81 12.59 6.52
C LEU A 215 -6.01 12.88 7.80
N GLN A 216 -6.30 13.97 8.50
CA GLN A 216 -5.69 14.25 9.79
C GLN A 216 -6.03 13.19 10.84
N GLU A 217 -7.30 12.76 10.92
CA GLU A 217 -7.71 11.67 11.81
C GLU A 217 -7.02 10.35 11.44
N TYR A 218 -6.86 10.03 10.15
CA TYR A 218 -6.12 8.84 9.72
C TYR A 218 -4.68 8.87 10.19
N PHE A 219 -4.01 10.01 10.02
CA PHE A 219 -2.66 10.15 10.52
C PHE A 219 -2.58 10.02 12.04
N PHE A 220 -3.52 10.59 12.78
CA PHE A 220 -3.57 10.44 14.24
C PHE A 220 -3.73 8.98 14.66
N VAL A 221 -4.61 8.23 14.01
CA VAL A 221 -4.79 6.80 14.29
C VAL A 221 -3.52 6.02 13.97
N MET A 222 -2.87 6.26 12.83
CA MET A 222 -1.61 5.62 12.46
C MET A 222 -0.49 5.95 13.47
N LEU A 223 -0.39 7.22 13.89
CA LEU A 223 0.64 7.65 14.83
C LEU A 223 0.40 7.10 16.24
N TYR A 224 -0.80 7.27 16.78
CA TYR A 224 -1.04 6.96 18.19
C TYR A 224 -1.43 5.51 18.41
N LYS A 225 -2.38 4.96 17.67
CA LYS A 225 -2.84 3.57 17.85
C LYS A 225 -1.87 2.55 17.23
N ASP A 226 -1.44 2.78 15.99
CA ASP A 226 -0.66 1.78 15.26
C ASP A 226 0.86 1.88 15.53
N LEU A 227 1.37 3.04 15.95
CA LEU A 227 2.79 3.22 16.26
C LEU A 227 3.03 3.38 17.76
N VAL A 228 2.47 4.42 18.41
CA VAL A 228 2.79 4.76 19.80
C VAL A 228 2.31 3.68 20.79
N GLU A 229 1.04 3.30 20.74
CA GLU A 229 0.47 2.29 21.62
C GLU A 229 1.07 0.91 21.36
N ARG A 230 1.11 0.49 20.09
CA ARG A 230 1.61 -0.85 19.72
C ARG A 230 3.07 -1.09 20.10
N TYR A 231 3.92 -0.08 19.98
CA TYR A 231 5.35 -0.19 20.30
C TYR A 231 5.74 0.44 21.63
N GLU A 232 4.74 0.76 22.46
CA GLU A 232 4.91 1.29 23.84
C GLU A 232 5.84 2.52 23.90
N ILE A 233 5.70 3.44 22.92
CA ILE A 233 6.53 4.64 22.82
C ILE A 233 6.14 5.63 23.92
N ARG A 234 7.04 5.88 24.88
CA ARG A 234 6.75 6.74 26.05
C ARG A 234 6.63 8.23 25.73
N ASN A 235 7.39 8.72 24.76
CA ASN A 235 7.39 10.13 24.36
C ASN A 235 7.07 10.27 22.87
N PRO A 236 5.83 10.62 22.49
CA PRO A 236 5.41 10.69 21.08
C PRO A 236 5.87 11.96 20.35
N GLU A 237 6.18 13.06 21.03
CA GLU A 237 6.48 14.33 20.37
C GLU A 237 7.76 14.29 19.49
N PRO A 238 8.91 13.74 19.95
CA PRO A 238 10.06 13.55 19.07
C PRO A 238 9.77 12.65 17.86
N ILE A 239 8.91 11.64 18.03
CA ILE A 239 8.51 10.73 16.95
C ILE A 239 7.67 11.48 15.92
N ARG A 240 6.71 12.29 16.38
CA ARG A 240 5.89 13.14 15.49
C ARG A 240 6.76 14.11 14.68
N TYR A 241 7.74 14.74 15.32
CA TYR A 241 8.72 15.59 14.63
C TYR A 241 9.51 14.79 13.60
N PHE A 242 10.04 13.63 13.99
CA PHE A 242 10.80 12.76 13.11
C PHE A 242 9.99 12.36 11.87
N ILE A 243 8.74 11.91 12.04
CA ILE A 243 7.85 11.56 10.94
C ILE A 243 7.63 12.76 10.02
N LYS A 244 7.33 13.95 10.56
CA LYS A 244 7.18 15.17 9.76
C LYS A 244 8.45 15.52 8.99
N ARG A 245 9.63 15.31 9.61
CA ARG A 245 10.92 15.57 8.98
C ARG A 245 11.20 14.61 7.81
N VAL A 246 10.89 13.32 7.97
CA VAL A 246 10.94 12.34 6.88
C VAL A 246 9.95 12.73 5.79
N MET A 247 8.69 13.06 6.15
CA MET A 247 7.65 13.49 5.23
C MET A 247 8.04 14.73 4.41
N SER A 248 8.72 15.71 5.02
CA SER A 248 9.22 16.89 4.32
C SER A 248 10.36 16.58 3.34
N ASN A 249 11.08 15.50 3.59
CA ASN A 249 12.24 15.06 2.81
C ASN A 249 11.93 13.90 1.85
N LEU A 250 10.64 13.58 1.64
CA LEU A 250 10.25 12.53 0.68
C LEU A 250 10.97 12.68 -0.65
N THR A 251 11.23 11.54 -1.29
CA THR A 251 11.90 11.41 -2.59
C THR A 251 13.39 11.78 -2.62
N LYS A 252 13.94 12.29 -1.52
CA LYS A 252 15.37 12.60 -1.42
C LYS A 252 16.10 11.59 -0.53
N PRO A 253 17.35 11.24 -0.85
CA PRO A 253 18.18 10.43 0.05
C PRO A 253 18.21 11.05 1.45
N THR A 254 17.83 10.25 2.44
CA THR A 254 17.61 10.72 3.81
C THR A 254 18.47 9.92 4.78
N SER A 255 19.34 10.62 5.49
CA SER A 255 20.16 10.07 6.56
C SER A 255 19.45 10.23 7.91
N ILE A 256 19.12 9.11 8.55
CA ILE A 256 18.55 9.09 9.90
C ILE A 256 19.53 9.71 10.92
N ASN A 257 20.84 9.52 10.72
CA ASN A 257 21.86 10.17 11.52
C ASN A 257 21.78 11.69 11.50
N ARG A 258 21.51 12.28 10.32
CA ARG A 258 21.36 13.72 10.19
C ARG A 258 20.16 14.22 10.96
N ILE A 259 19.02 13.55 10.86
CA ILE A 259 17.81 13.91 11.62
C ILE A 259 18.06 13.76 13.13
N TYR A 260 18.77 12.70 13.56
CA TYR A 260 19.16 12.54 14.96
C TYR A 260 20.01 13.73 15.46
N ASN A 261 21.00 14.17 14.70
CA ASN A 261 21.83 15.30 15.07
C ASN A 261 21.04 16.62 15.08
N GLU A 262 20.08 16.82 14.19
CA GLU A 262 19.15 17.95 14.20
C GLU A 262 18.34 17.98 15.51
N LEU A 263 17.74 16.84 15.92
CA LEU A 263 16.99 16.72 17.18
C LEU A 263 17.87 16.96 18.40
N LYS A 264 19.07 16.39 18.41
CA LYS A 264 20.05 16.57 19.49
C LYS A 264 20.45 18.04 19.64
N SER A 265 20.62 18.78 18.54
CA SER A 265 20.96 20.21 18.57
C SER A 265 19.81 21.09 19.11
N GLN A 266 18.57 20.57 19.10
CA GLN A 266 17.39 21.20 19.69
C GLN A 266 17.11 20.70 21.12
N GLU A 267 18.07 20.03 21.75
CA GLU A 267 17.99 19.48 23.12
C GLU A 267 16.86 18.42 23.29
N VAL A 268 16.39 17.84 22.18
CA VAL A 268 15.38 16.79 22.22
C VAL A 268 16.04 15.47 22.61
N SER A 269 15.63 14.92 23.76
CA SER A 269 16.15 13.66 24.26
C SER A 269 15.49 12.48 23.56
N ILE A 270 16.20 11.88 22.60
CA ILE A 270 15.81 10.64 21.92
C ILE A 270 17.05 9.83 21.57
N GLY A 271 16.95 8.50 21.69
CA GLY A 271 18.03 7.59 21.29
C GLY A 271 18.14 7.48 19.76
N LYS A 272 19.37 7.38 19.25
CA LYS A 272 19.59 7.14 17.81
C LYS A 272 18.95 5.83 17.36
N ASN A 273 19.11 4.74 18.11
CA ASN A 273 18.53 3.45 17.79
C ASN A 273 17.00 3.51 17.76
N THR A 274 16.38 4.31 18.65
CA THR A 274 14.94 4.53 18.64
C THR A 274 14.45 5.09 17.32
N LEU A 275 15.19 6.02 16.67
CA LEU A 275 14.81 6.55 15.36
C LEU A 275 14.91 5.49 14.24
N TYR A 276 15.92 4.61 14.33
CA TYR A 276 16.02 3.47 13.40
C TYR A 276 14.87 2.47 13.62
N ASP A 277 14.49 2.20 14.86
CA ASP A 277 13.35 1.34 15.16
C ASP A 277 12.05 1.96 14.66
N VAL A 278 11.85 3.25 14.91
CA VAL A 278 10.66 3.99 14.47
C VAL A 278 10.52 3.99 12.95
N ILE A 279 11.58 4.23 12.17
CA ILE A 279 11.45 4.22 10.70
C ILE A 279 11.03 2.82 10.21
N VAL A 280 11.58 1.77 10.78
CA VAL A 280 11.18 0.39 10.49
C VAL A 280 9.74 0.10 10.91
N GLN A 281 9.30 0.65 12.05
CA GLN A 281 7.92 0.54 12.52
C GLN A 281 6.95 1.31 11.62
N THR A 282 7.35 2.50 11.10
CA THR A 282 6.52 3.25 10.14
C THR A 282 6.35 2.50 8.81
N GLU A 283 7.35 1.74 8.38
CA GLU A 283 7.21 0.83 7.23
C GLU A 283 6.23 -0.31 7.53
N SER A 284 6.26 -0.85 8.75
CA SER A 284 5.38 -1.95 9.13
C SER A 284 3.91 -1.56 9.18
N ILE A 285 3.58 -0.31 9.48
CA ILE A 285 2.21 0.23 9.45
C ILE A 285 1.83 0.86 8.10
N TYR A 286 2.66 0.70 7.08
CA TYR A 286 2.46 1.27 5.74
C TYR A 286 2.49 2.81 5.66
N LEU A 287 3.01 3.52 6.65
CA LEU A 287 3.12 4.97 6.56
C LEU A 287 4.18 5.39 5.53
N PHE A 288 5.34 4.72 5.57
CA PHE A 288 6.43 4.94 4.63
C PHE A 288 6.87 3.65 3.95
N PHE A 289 7.51 3.83 2.81
CA PHE A 289 8.28 2.81 2.10
C PHE A 289 9.70 3.33 1.88
N SER A 290 10.69 2.50 2.12
CA SER A 290 12.08 2.83 1.77
C SER A 290 12.43 2.31 0.38
N LEU A 291 13.26 3.07 -0.31
CA LEU A 291 13.86 2.71 -1.59
C LEU A 291 15.38 2.74 -1.44
N THR A 292 16.03 1.61 -1.72
CA THR A 292 17.47 1.46 -1.66
C THR A 292 18.13 1.98 -2.94
N LYS A 293 19.41 2.35 -2.83
CA LYS A 293 20.22 2.69 -3.99
C LYS A 293 20.55 1.41 -4.76
N TYR A 294 20.46 1.46 -6.08
CA TYR A 294 20.96 0.39 -6.93
C TYR A 294 22.49 0.28 -6.79
N GLU A 295 22.94 -0.83 -6.26
CA GLU A 295 24.36 -1.14 -6.08
C GLU A 295 24.60 -2.62 -6.46
N PRO A 296 25.63 -2.93 -7.23
CA PRO A 296 25.98 -4.32 -7.55
C PRO A 296 26.36 -5.15 -6.31
N SER A 297 26.62 -4.50 -5.17
CA SER A 297 27.02 -5.12 -3.91
C SER A 297 25.90 -5.00 -2.87
N LEU A 298 25.33 -6.10 -2.42
CA LEU A 298 24.30 -6.17 -1.36
C LEU A 298 24.72 -5.45 -0.06
N VAL A 299 26.01 -5.47 0.30
CA VAL A 299 26.51 -4.79 1.50
C VAL A 299 26.39 -3.27 1.35
N LYS A 300 26.74 -2.73 0.16
CA LYS A 300 26.66 -1.28 -0.11
C LYS A 300 25.22 -0.82 -0.25
N GLU A 301 24.36 -1.64 -0.83
CA GLU A 301 22.93 -1.39 -0.96
C GLU A 301 22.28 -1.15 0.40
N ASN A 302 22.56 -2.01 1.38
CA ASN A 302 21.95 -1.95 2.71
C ASN A 302 22.51 -0.84 3.62
N THR A 303 23.71 -0.32 3.36
CA THR A 303 24.37 0.70 4.20
C THR A 303 24.20 2.13 3.69
N GLY A 304 23.67 2.31 2.48
CA GLY A 304 23.46 3.62 1.87
C GLY A 304 22.27 4.40 2.45
N ASP A 305 22.25 5.72 2.20
CA ASP A 305 21.05 6.53 2.47
C ASP A 305 19.89 6.03 1.61
N LYS A 306 18.71 5.94 2.19
CA LYS A 306 17.48 5.50 1.50
C LYS A 306 16.63 6.70 1.10
N LYS A 307 15.93 6.61 -0.01
CA LYS A 307 14.79 7.49 -0.28
C LYS A 307 13.54 6.93 0.44
N TYR A 308 12.67 7.82 0.90
CA TYR A 308 11.39 7.42 1.52
C TYR A 308 10.22 7.95 0.72
N TYR A 309 9.17 7.15 0.65
CA TYR A 309 7.91 7.45 -0.03
C TYR A 309 6.75 7.23 0.93
N CYS A 310 5.69 8.03 0.81
CA CYS A 310 4.51 7.94 1.67
C CYS A 310 3.43 7.10 0.96
N ILE A 311 2.65 6.37 1.75
CA ILE A 311 1.52 5.56 1.25
C ILE A 311 0.48 6.38 0.48
N ASP A 312 0.36 7.69 0.79
CA ASP A 312 -0.66 8.55 0.19
C ASP A 312 -0.23 10.02 0.21
N ASN A 313 -0.40 10.72 -0.92
CA ASN A 313 -0.06 12.13 -1.04
C ASN A 313 -0.95 13.04 -0.18
N GLY A 314 -2.21 12.67 0.02
CA GLY A 314 -3.14 13.43 0.85
C GLY A 314 -2.68 13.53 2.29
N LEU A 315 -2.09 12.46 2.86
CA LEU A 315 -1.50 12.51 4.20
C LEU A 315 -0.39 13.55 4.29
N ARG A 316 0.48 13.62 3.26
CA ARG A 316 1.54 14.64 3.21
C ARG A 316 0.97 16.05 3.14
N SER A 317 -0.05 16.25 2.31
CA SER A 317 -0.68 17.56 2.09
C SER A 317 -1.29 18.15 3.37
N VAL A 318 -1.87 17.33 4.25
CA VAL A 318 -2.47 17.79 5.51
C VAL A 318 -1.48 17.93 6.67
N LEU A 319 -0.31 17.30 6.58
CA LEU A 319 0.72 17.36 7.63
C LEU A 319 1.72 18.49 7.45
N LEU A 320 1.94 18.89 6.22
CA LEU A 320 2.89 19.93 5.84
C LEU A 320 2.16 21.03 5.08
N ASN A 321 2.50 22.28 5.38
CA ASN A 321 2.00 23.40 4.58
C ASN A 321 2.53 23.24 3.14
N PRO A 322 1.64 23.15 2.13
CA PRO A 322 2.06 22.98 0.75
C PRO A 322 2.85 24.22 0.28
N GLN A 323 4.06 23.99 -0.19
CA GLN A 323 4.84 24.98 -0.93
C GLN A 323 4.79 24.64 -2.42
N SER A 324 4.88 25.62 -3.28
CA SER A 324 4.80 25.43 -4.74
C SER A 324 5.86 24.45 -5.29
N GLU A 325 7.00 24.29 -4.61
CA GLU A 325 8.10 23.40 -4.99
C GLU A 325 7.82 21.92 -4.71
N ASP A 326 6.72 21.61 -4.05
CA ASP A 326 6.43 20.23 -3.61
C ASP A 326 5.77 19.35 -4.69
N ASN A 327 5.30 19.93 -5.80
CA ASN A 327 4.62 19.19 -6.86
C ASN A 327 5.49 18.09 -7.49
N GLY A 328 6.79 18.32 -7.62
CA GLY A 328 7.73 17.31 -8.09
C GLY A 328 7.78 16.09 -7.17
N LYS A 329 7.82 16.32 -5.85
CA LYS A 329 7.81 15.23 -4.86
C LYS A 329 6.49 14.45 -4.85
N LEU A 330 5.35 15.17 -5.00
CA LEU A 330 4.05 14.52 -5.07
C LEU A 330 3.96 13.63 -6.31
N LEU A 331 4.47 14.11 -7.45
CA LEU A 331 4.48 13.34 -8.69
C LEU A 331 5.39 12.11 -8.57
N GLU A 332 6.60 12.28 -8.05
CA GLU A 332 7.54 11.16 -7.84
C GLU A 332 6.95 10.13 -6.85
N ASN A 333 6.29 10.58 -5.77
CA ASN A 333 5.63 9.67 -4.83
C ASN A 333 4.46 8.91 -5.50
N ALA A 334 3.66 9.56 -6.33
CA ALA A 334 2.57 8.90 -7.06
C ALA A 334 3.12 7.86 -8.06
N VAL A 335 4.22 8.18 -8.76
CA VAL A 335 4.92 7.25 -9.67
C VAL A 335 5.47 6.06 -8.89
N PHE A 336 6.11 6.29 -7.74
CA PHE A 336 6.57 5.22 -6.85
C PHE A 336 5.43 4.26 -6.47
N LEU A 337 4.31 4.79 -5.99
CA LEU A 337 3.17 3.99 -5.58
C LEU A 337 2.57 3.19 -6.76
N HIS A 338 2.54 3.77 -7.95
CA HIS A 338 2.11 3.07 -9.15
C HIS A 338 3.07 1.92 -9.50
N LEU A 339 4.37 2.17 -9.52
CA LEU A 339 5.38 1.14 -9.74
C LEU A 339 5.27 0.01 -8.72
N ARG A 340 5.19 0.34 -7.43
CA ARG A 340 5.08 -0.64 -6.36
C ARG A 340 3.89 -1.59 -6.50
N ARG A 341 2.74 -1.08 -7.00
CA ARG A 341 1.55 -1.90 -7.26
C ARG A 341 1.69 -2.81 -8.46
N THR A 342 2.48 -2.40 -9.46
CA THR A 342 2.58 -3.06 -10.77
C THR A 342 3.80 -3.94 -10.92
N LEU A 343 4.74 -3.89 -9.96
CA LEU A 343 5.91 -4.77 -9.95
C LEU A 343 5.49 -6.25 -9.94
N ARG A 344 6.14 -7.04 -10.79
CA ARG A 344 6.03 -8.50 -10.77
C ARG A 344 6.82 -9.07 -9.59
N ILE A 345 6.55 -10.30 -9.22
CA ILE A 345 7.21 -10.99 -8.08
C ILE A 345 8.74 -11.03 -8.22
N GLN A 346 9.25 -11.03 -9.43
CA GLN A 346 10.70 -11.10 -9.74
C GLN A 346 11.33 -9.73 -9.97
N GLU A 347 10.53 -8.67 -9.93
CA GLU A 347 11.01 -7.31 -10.13
C GLU A 347 11.26 -6.62 -8.78
N GLU A 348 12.36 -5.86 -8.71
CA GLU A 348 12.71 -5.01 -7.58
C GLU A 348 12.86 -3.57 -8.04
N LEU A 349 12.67 -2.63 -7.12
CA LEU A 349 12.72 -1.21 -7.37
C LEU A 349 13.85 -0.58 -6.56
N HIS A 350 14.68 0.22 -7.24
CA HIS A 350 15.79 0.97 -6.66
C HIS A 350 15.84 2.38 -7.23
N TYR A 351 16.70 3.25 -6.69
CA TYR A 351 17.11 4.48 -7.35
C TYR A 351 18.59 4.42 -7.74
N TYR A 352 18.99 5.13 -8.80
CA TYR A 352 20.40 5.21 -9.20
C TYR A 352 21.00 6.53 -8.72
N LYS A 353 22.24 6.48 -8.21
CA LYS A 353 23.02 7.64 -7.83
C LYS A 353 24.50 7.47 -8.21
N GLY A 354 24.88 8.06 -9.33
CA GLY A 354 26.23 8.26 -9.77
C GLY A 354 26.64 9.72 -9.61
N LYS A 355 27.17 10.34 -10.67
CA LYS A 355 27.36 11.80 -10.73
C LYS A 355 26.02 12.51 -10.83
N LYS A 356 25.10 11.92 -11.53
CA LYS A 356 23.68 12.31 -11.65
C LYS A 356 22.82 11.27 -10.97
N GLU A 357 21.52 11.53 -10.92
CA GLU A 357 20.52 10.66 -10.29
C GLU A 357 19.48 10.21 -11.32
N CYS A 358 19.01 8.95 -11.22
CA CYS A 358 17.80 8.48 -11.85
C CYS A 358 16.85 7.99 -10.76
N ASP A 359 15.60 8.43 -10.84
CA ASP A 359 14.64 8.24 -9.74
C ASP A 359 14.28 6.80 -9.51
N PHE A 360 14.06 6.01 -10.58
CA PHE A 360 13.68 4.62 -10.46
C PHE A 360 14.44 3.73 -11.43
N VAL A 361 14.95 2.63 -10.90
CA VAL A 361 15.61 1.52 -11.57
C VAL A 361 14.79 0.27 -11.27
N VAL A 362 14.20 -0.33 -12.29
CA VAL A 362 13.51 -1.61 -12.17
C VAL A 362 14.47 -2.71 -12.58
N THR A 363 14.67 -3.67 -11.69
CA THR A 363 15.48 -4.87 -11.96
C THR A 363 14.56 -6.09 -12.05
N GLU A 364 14.92 -7.03 -12.89
CA GLU A 364 14.35 -8.38 -12.92
C GLU A 364 15.52 -9.35 -12.72
N PHE A 365 15.55 -10.02 -11.56
CA PHE A 365 16.75 -10.68 -11.05
C PHE A 365 17.93 -9.69 -11.00
N ASP A 366 19.07 -10.00 -11.63
CA ASP A 366 20.29 -9.16 -11.65
C ASP A 366 20.32 -8.16 -12.82
N LYS A 367 19.27 -8.09 -13.65
CA LYS A 367 19.24 -7.25 -14.85
C LYS A 367 18.34 -6.04 -14.66
N VAL A 368 18.89 -4.86 -14.98
CA VAL A 368 18.06 -3.64 -15.09
C VAL A 368 17.23 -3.70 -16.36
N THR A 369 15.91 -3.65 -16.21
CA THR A 369 14.95 -3.76 -17.32
C THR A 369 14.36 -2.43 -17.72
N ARG A 370 14.17 -1.50 -16.77
CA ARG A 370 13.59 -0.17 -17.04
C ARG A 370 14.27 0.90 -16.19
N LEU A 371 14.45 2.08 -16.77
CA LEU A 371 14.87 3.29 -16.07
C LEU A 371 13.80 4.36 -16.22
N ILE A 372 13.39 4.95 -15.11
CA ILE A 372 12.31 5.92 -15.08
C ILE A 372 12.76 7.16 -14.33
N GLN A 373 12.67 8.31 -15.00
CA GLN A 373 12.90 9.62 -14.42
C GLN A 373 11.59 10.35 -14.26
N VAL A 374 11.43 11.15 -13.21
CA VAL A 374 10.21 11.91 -12.96
C VAL A 374 10.50 13.40 -12.96
N SER A 375 9.80 14.15 -13.77
CA SER A 375 9.95 15.61 -13.84
C SER A 375 8.58 16.29 -13.94
N TYR A 376 8.25 17.13 -12.96
CA TYR A 376 6.95 17.83 -12.98
C TYR A 376 6.82 18.75 -14.19
N GLN A 377 7.87 19.48 -14.54
CA GLN A 377 7.93 20.39 -15.69
C GLN A 377 9.19 20.16 -16.51
N MET A 378 9.04 20.18 -17.83
CA MET A 378 10.13 20.03 -18.80
C MET A 378 10.24 21.28 -19.68
N GLY A 379 9.74 22.44 -19.20
CA GLY A 379 9.58 23.66 -20.00
C GLY A 379 10.88 24.44 -20.22
N ASP A 380 11.87 24.29 -19.32
CA ASP A 380 13.18 24.92 -19.51
C ASP A 380 14.24 23.91 -19.98
N GLU A 381 15.19 24.39 -20.78
CA GLU A 381 16.21 23.54 -21.42
C GLU A 381 17.22 23.00 -20.41
N GLU A 382 17.48 23.72 -19.33
CA GLU A 382 18.42 23.30 -18.27
C GLU A 382 17.85 22.10 -17.48
N THR A 383 16.59 22.18 -17.03
CA THR A 383 15.88 21.08 -16.38
C THR A 383 15.81 19.86 -17.30
N ARG A 384 15.37 20.07 -18.55
CA ARG A 384 15.31 18.99 -19.54
C ARG A 384 16.65 18.27 -19.70
N ARG A 385 17.75 19.04 -19.88
CA ARG A 385 19.09 18.49 -20.04
C ARG A 385 19.54 17.73 -18.81
N ARG A 386 19.28 18.25 -17.61
CA ARG A 386 19.64 17.60 -16.35
C ARG A 386 18.98 16.24 -16.18
N GLU A 387 17.66 16.15 -16.44
CA GLU A 387 16.88 14.91 -16.30
C GLU A 387 17.33 13.87 -17.35
N ILE A 388 17.56 14.28 -18.60
CA ILE A 388 18.07 13.41 -19.66
C ILE A 388 19.48 12.90 -19.32
N GLU A 389 20.38 13.77 -18.86
CA GLU A 389 21.76 13.38 -18.51
C GLU A 389 21.78 12.34 -17.39
N GLY A 390 20.90 12.46 -16.37
CA GLY A 390 20.79 11.48 -15.29
C GLY A 390 20.32 10.11 -15.79
N LEU A 391 19.29 10.12 -16.63
CA LEU A 391 18.74 8.91 -17.22
C LEU A 391 19.76 8.21 -18.13
N LEU A 392 20.47 8.96 -18.98
CA LEU A 392 21.52 8.42 -19.88
C LEU A 392 22.75 7.91 -19.13
N GLU A 393 23.15 8.55 -18.02
CA GLU A 393 24.23 8.05 -17.18
C GLU A 393 23.85 6.68 -16.57
N ALA A 394 22.65 6.58 -16.02
CA ALA A 394 22.14 5.31 -15.49
C ALA A 394 22.03 4.24 -16.57
N ALA A 395 21.54 4.58 -17.77
CA ALA A 395 21.39 3.67 -18.89
C ALA A 395 22.75 3.05 -19.32
N ARG A 396 23.80 3.88 -19.41
CA ARG A 396 25.14 3.38 -19.74
C ARG A 396 25.74 2.51 -18.63
N ALA A 397 25.52 2.90 -17.36
CA ALA A 397 26.03 2.16 -16.20
C ALA A 397 25.38 0.78 -16.06
N THR A 398 24.12 0.64 -16.50
CA THR A 398 23.30 -0.57 -16.31
C THR A 398 23.05 -1.33 -17.62
N ASN A 399 23.48 -0.79 -18.77
CA ASN A 399 23.18 -1.30 -20.11
C ASN A 399 21.68 -1.46 -20.39
N CYS A 400 20.85 -0.57 -19.82
CA CYS A 400 19.40 -0.59 -20.01
C CYS A 400 19.01 0.24 -21.23
N GLN A 401 18.06 -0.27 -22.03
CA GLN A 401 17.56 0.38 -23.25
C GLN A 401 16.15 0.95 -23.11
N GLU A 402 15.39 0.54 -22.08
CA GLU A 402 14.05 1.03 -21.86
C GLU A 402 14.08 2.27 -20.94
N LEU A 403 13.94 3.44 -21.56
CA LEU A 403 14.08 4.74 -20.91
C LEU A 403 12.76 5.49 -20.97
N VAL A 404 12.27 5.90 -19.80
CA VAL A 404 11.01 6.63 -19.66
C VAL A 404 11.21 7.88 -18.81
N ILE A 405 10.67 9.01 -19.26
CA ILE A 405 10.48 10.20 -18.41
C ILE A 405 8.98 10.38 -18.17
N VAL A 406 8.58 10.36 -16.90
CA VAL A 406 7.19 10.62 -16.50
C VAL A 406 7.06 12.09 -16.11
N THR A 407 6.13 12.79 -16.78
CA THR A 407 5.93 14.24 -16.60
C THR A 407 4.51 14.54 -16.13
N MET A 408 4.20 15.79 -15.77
CA MET A 408 2.82 16.18 -15.49
C MET A 408 1.97 16.20 -16.75
N GLU A 409 2.45 16.81 -17.85
CA GLU A 409 1.64 17.09 -19.06
C GLU A 409 2.36 16.78 -20.39
N THR A 410 3.70 16.74 -20.41
CA THR A 410 4.48 16.61 -21.64
C THR A 410 4.42 15.19 -22.20
N GLU A 411 4.14 15.08 -23.49
CA GLU A 411 4.20 13.83 -24.25
C GLU A 411 5.13 14.02 -25.45
N ALA A 412 6.19 13.21 -25.56
CA ALA A 412 7.18 13.28 -26.63
C ALA A 412 7.97 11.98 -26.76
N GLU A 413 8.67 11.83 -27.86
CA GLU A 413 9.75 10.86 -28.02
C GLU A 413 11.03 11.61 -28.39
N TRP A 414 12.08 11.37 -27.65
CA TRP A 414 13.40 12.00 -27.91
C TRP A 414 14.42 10.94 -28.23
N LYS A 415 15.27 11.24 -29.21
CA LYS A 415 16.43 10.42 -29.51
C LYS A 415 17.70 11.16 -29.10
N GLU A 416 18.36 10.62 -28.10
CA GLU A 416 19.60 11.19 -27.54
C GLU A 416 20.69 10.12 -27.51
N GLN A 417 21.83 10.39 -28.13
CA GLN A 417 22.99 9.49 -28.18
C GLN A 417 22.61 8.04 -28.59
N ASP A 418 21.77 7.91 -29.63
CA ASP A 418 21.22 6.66 -30.16
C ASP A 418 20.27 5.89 -29.22
N MET A 419 19.92 6.43 -28.07
CA MET A 419 18.91 5.90 -27.18
C MET A 419 17.58 6.60 -27.36
N LEU A 420 16.49 5.83 -27.41
CA LEU A 420 15.12 6.35 -27.48
C LEU A 420 14.58 6.57 -26.06
N ILE A 421 14.14 7.79 -25.77
CA ILE A 421 13.53 8.18 -24.50
C ILE A 421 12.06 8.47 -24.75
N ARG A 422 11.17 7.71 -24.10
CA ARG A 422 9.72 7.97 -24.12
C ARG A 422 9.36 8.94 -23.01
N VAL A 423 8.72 10.04 -23.35
CA VAL A 423 8.23 11.05 -22.41
C VAL A 423 6.72 10.95 -22.34
N LEU A 424 6.16 10.66 -21.18
CA LEU A 424 4.75 10.37 -21.01
C LEU A 424 4.13 11.18 -19.87
N PRO A 425 2.93 11.75 -20.06
CA PRO A 425 2.19 12.34 -18.94
C PRO A 425 1.80 11.28 -17.92
N ALA A 426 1.98 11.55 -16.64
CA ALA A 426 1.73 10.60 -15.56
C ALA A 426 0.31 10.06 -15.55
N TRP A 427 -0.70 10.92 -15.78
CA TRP A 427 -2.09 10.49 -15.87
C TRP A 427 -2.31 9.44 -16.97
N LYS A 428 -1.66 9.60 -18.12
CA LYS A 428 -1.75 8.67 -19.25
C LYS A 428 -0.95 7.39 -18.95
N TRP A 429 0.26 7.56 -18.43
CA TRP A 429 1.14 6.45 -18.10
C TRP A 429 0.51 5.52 -17.05
N MET A 430 -0.11 6.07 -15.99
CA MET A 430 -0.76 5.29 -14.93
C MET A 430 -2.05 4.58 -15.37
N LEU A 431 -2.64 4.96 -16.50
CA LEU A 431 -3.80 4.24 -17.04
C LEU A 431 -3.42 2.96 -17.79
N TYR A 432 -2.19 2.84 -18.32
CA TYR A 432 -1.81 1.77 -19.25
C TYR A 432 -0.50 1.05 -18.94
N ALA A 433 0.35 1.58 -18.07
CA ALA A 433 1.58 0.90 -17.67
C ALA A 433 1.24 -0.21 -16.65
N ARG A 434 1.12 -1.41 -17.17
CA ARG A 434 1.06 -2.65 -16.38
C ARG A 434 2.33 -3.45 -16.58
#